data_da5c5570d80c03e3cb5a128707ab8db5
#
_entry.id   da5c5570d80c03e3cb5a128707ab8db5
#
_cell.length_a   1.000
_cell.length_b   1.000
_cell.length_c   1.000
_cell.angle_alpha   90.00
_cell.angle_beta   90.00
_cell.angle_gamma   90.00
#
_symmetry.space_group_name_H-M   'P 1'
#
loop_
_entity.id
_entity.type
_entity.pdbx_description
1 polymer ?
#
loop_
_entity_poly.entity_id
_entity_poly.type
_entity_poly.pdbx_seq_one_letter_code
_entity_poly.pdbx_strand_id
1 'polypeptide(L)'
;MSDPAPHKEPERQYYFIEKAKEYVRKEAEEAGRPMTFCVTTFGCQMNARDSEKLRGILLEIGFEEASEEEADFVIFNTCTVRENANTRVYGRLGQLKSHKKKNPHMKIALCGCMMQEPEVVEKLRTSYRFVDLIFGTHNIYKFAELITAVYESGRMVIDIWKDTDKIVEDLPNDRKYSFKSGVNIMFGCNNFCSYCIVPYVRGRERSRKPEAIVREIERLVADGVTEVMLLGQNVNSYGKNLEEPLSFAELLQKIEQIEGLHRSGGTHGNIKV
;
A
#
# COMPACT_ATOMS: atom_id res chain seq x y z
N MET A 1 -19.68 -8.97 -23.84
CA MET A 1 -18.29 -8.47 -24.01
C MET A 1 -18.14 -7.37 -22.98
N SER A 2 -17.26 -7.50 -21.98
CA SER A 2 -17.00 -6.43 -21.02
C SER A 2 -16.26 -5.30 -21.74
N ASP A 3 -16.63 -4.05 -21.45
CA ASP A 3 -15.93 -2.89 -21.97
C ASP A 3 -14.43 -2.94 -21.63
N PRO A 4 -13.55 -2.44 -22.51
CA PRO A 4 -12.12 -2.43 -22.24
C PRO A 4 -11.81 -1.57 -21.01
N ALA A 5 -10.83 -2.01 -20.21
CA ALA A 5 -10.42 -1.26 -19.00
C ALA A 5 -9.99 0.17 -19.35
N PRO A 6 -10.40 1.18 -18.57
CA PRO A 6 -9.98 2.57 -18.75
C PRO A 6 -8.44 2.71 -18.78
N HIS A 7 -7.95 3.72 -19.49
CA HIS A 7 -6.49 4.00 -19.55
C HIS A 7 -6.02 4.95 -18.45
N LYS A 8 -6.94 5.71 -17.84
CA LYS A 8 -6.63 6.73 -16.82
C LYS A 8 -6.83 6.18 -15.42
N GLU A 9 -5.99 6.64 -14.49
CA GLU A 9 -6.13 6.41 -13.06
C GLU A 9 -6.86 7.61 -12.41
N PRO A 10 -7.66 7.41 -11.36
CA PRO A 10 -7.94 6.14 -10.66
C PRO A 10 -9.03 5.25 -11.30
N GLU A 11 -9.72 5.71 -12.37
CA GLU A 11 -10.88 5.03 -12.99
C GLU A 11 -10.54 3.58 -13.38
N ARG A 12 -9.29 3.36 -13.84
CA ARG A 12 -8.80 2.02 -14.16
C ARG A 12 -8.86 1.09 -12.95
N GLN A 13 -8.46 1.56 -11.78
CA GLN A 13 -8.48 0.71 -10.57
C GLN A 13 -9.90 0.45 -10.09
N TYR A 14 -10.81 1.41 -10.19
CA TYR A 14 -12.22 1.18 -9.89
C TYR A 14 -12.87 0.13 -10.83
N TYR A 15 -12.51 0.14 -12.12
CA TYR A 15 -12.93 -0.92 -13.04
C TYR A 15 -12.46 -2.31 -12.55
N PHE A 16 -11.20 -2.44 -12.09
CA PHE A 16 -10.69 -3.69 -11.59
C PHE A 16 -11.24 -4.07 -10.21
N ILE A 17 -11.60 -3.10 -9.38
CA ILE A 17 -12.34 -3.35 -8.12
C ILE A 17 -13.67 -4.03 -8.44
N GLU A 18 -14.46 -3.48 -9.37
CA GLU A 18 -15.74 -4.07 -9.76
C GLU A 18 -15.56 -5.48 -10.35
N LYS A 19 -14.53 -5.66 -11.18
CA LYS A 19 -14.22 -6.98 -11.74
C LYS A 19 -13.79 -7.99 -10.67
N ALA A 20 -12.99 -7.57 -9.68
CA ALA A 20 -12.60 -8.42 -8.56
C ALA A 20 -13.79 -8.79 -7.67
N LYS A 21 -14.77 -7.89 -7.47
CA LYS A 21 -16.02 -8.19 -6.74
C LYS A 21 -16.74 -9.41 -7.31
N GLU A 22 -16.76 -9.57 -8.64
CA GLU A 22 -17.42 -10.72 -9.28
C GLU A 22 -16.74 -12.04 -8.92
N TYR A 23 -15.40 -12.06 -8.88
CA TYR A 23 -14.64 -13.26 -8.49
C TYR A 23 -14.86 -13.60 -7.01
N VAL A 24 -14.75 -12.61 -6.13
CA VAL A 24 -14.90 -12.77 -4.69
C VAL A 24 -16.33 -13.23 -4.34
N ARG A 25 -17.35 -12.67 -5.01
CA ARG A 25 -18.74 -13.11 -4.84
C ARG A 25 -18.92 -14.58 -5.21
N LYS A 26 -18.35 -15.04 -6.32
CA LYS A 26 -18.42 -16.45 -6.72
C LYS A 26 -17.75 -17.36 -5.69
N GLU A 27 -16.56 -17.01 -5.21
CA GLU A 27 -15.89 -17.77 -4.16
C GLU A 27 -16.71 -17.79 -2.85
N ALA A 28 -17.36 -16.68 -2.48
CA ALA A 28 -18.22 -16.60 -1.30
C ALA A 28 -19.47 -17.48 -1.44
N GLU A 29 -20.09 -17.51 -2.62
CA GLU A 29 -21.23 -18.40 -2.94
C GLU A 29 -20.82 -19.88 -2.86
N GLU A 30 -19.65 -20.25 -3.40
CA GLU A 30 -19.10 -21.60 -3.33
C GLU A 30 -18.74 -22.02 -1.90
N ALA A 31 -18.19 -21.09 -1.12
CA ALA A 31 -17.82 -21.32 0.28
C ALA A 31 -19.00 -21.27 1.26
N GLY A 32 -20.16 -20.72 0.84
CA GLY A 32 -21.33 -20.50 1.68
C GLY A 32 -21.12 -19.48 2.81
N ARG A 33 -20.09 -18.61 2.69
CA ARG A 33 -19.75 -17.55 3.64
C ARG A 33 -19.03 -16.40 2.97
N PRO A 34 -18.98 -15.20 3.59
CA PRO A 34 -18.13 -14.12 3.11
C PRO A 34 -16.65 -14.54 3.02
N MET A 35 -15.95 -14.02 2.02
CA MET A 35 -14.50 -14.17 1.91
C MET A 35 -13.82 -13.20 2.88
N THR A 36 -12.74 -13.64 3.48
CA THR A 36 -12.08 -12.88 4.55
C THR A 36 -10.63 -12.51 4.21
N PHE A 37 -10.12 -11.42 4.82
CA PHE A 37 -8.74 -11.00 4.61
C PHE A 37 -8.01 -10.63 5.90
N CYS A 38 -6.66 -10.69 5.83
CA CYS A 38 -5.77 -10.16 6.83
C CYS A 38 -4.59 -9.41 6.18
N VAL A 39 -4.29 -8.21 6.66
CA VAL A 39 -3.11 -7.43 6.24
C VAL A 39 -2.17 -7.26 7.42
N THR A 40 -1.00 -7.87 7.34
CA THR A 40 0.06 -7.72 8.34
C THR A 40 1.17 -6.79 7.82
N THR A 41 1.49 -5.76 8.59
CA THR A 41 2.50 -4.75 8.25
C THR A 41 3.80 -4.99 9.00
N PHE A 42 4.88 -5.25 8.27
CA PHE A 42 6.24 -5.34 8.79
C PHE A 42 7.02 -4.10 8.35
N GLY A 43 6.84 -2.95 8.99
CA GLY A 43 7.53 -1.79 8.44
C GLY A 43 7.35 -0.47 9.18
N CYS A 44 7.59 0.61 8.45
CA CYS A 44 7.49 1.98 8.91
C CYS A 44 6.06 2.54 8.72
N GLN A 45 5.87 3.81 9.06
CA GLN A 45 4.57 4.48 8.90
C GLN A 45 4.09 4.55 7.45
N MET A 46 5.00 4.65 6.48
CA MET A 46 4.60 4.58 5.07
C MET A 46 4.06 3.20 4.69
N ASN A 47 4.67 2.11 5.19
CA ASN A 47 4.08 0.78 5.00
C ASN A 47 2.71 0.67 5.69
N ALA A 48 2.54 1.27 6.88
CA ALA A 48 1.23 1.31 7.54
C ALA A 48 0.19 2.03 6.66
N ARG A 49 0.55 3.18 6.07
CA ARG A 49 -0.32 3.91 5.14
C ARG A 49 -0.61 3.13 3.85
N ASP A 50 0.40 2.44 3.31
CA ASP A 50 0.22 1.54 2.17
C ASP A 50 -0.77 0.41 2.53
N SER A 51 -0.67 -0.14 3.75
CA SER A 51 -1.60 -1.19 4.23
C SER A 51 -3.04 -0.69 4.41
N GLU A 52 -3.25 0.56 4.83
CA GLU A 52 -4.59 1.16 4.90
C GLU A 52 -5.25 1.23 3.51
N LYS A 53 -4.47 1.51 2.45
CA LYS A 53 -4.97 1.46 1.07
C LYS A 53 -5.32 0.04 0.64
N LEU A 54 -4.45 -0.93 0.93
CA LEU A 54 -4.71 -2.34 0.61
C LEU A 54 -5.98 -2.85 1.30
N ARG A 55 -6.17 -2.50 2.58
CA ARG A 55 -7.38 -2.83 3.35
C ARG A 55 -8.63 -2.19 2.74
N GLY A 56 -8.57 -0.88 2.43
CA GLY A 56 -9.68 -0.17 1.81
C GLY A 56 -10.11 -0.79 0.48
N ILE A 57 -9.15 -1.19 -0.36
CA ILE A 57 -9.43 -1.88 -1.63
C ILE A 57 -10.08 -3.25 -1.37
N LEU A 58 -9.60 -4.05 -0.39
CA LEU A 58 -10.17 -5.35 -0.08
C LEU A 58 -11.59 -5.23 0.47
N LEU A 59 -11.85 -4.28 1.36
CA LEU A 59 -13.21 -3.98 1.86
C LEU A 59 -14.15 -3.57 0.71
N GLU A 60 -13.67 -2.70 -0.19
CA GLU A 60 -14.44 -2.27 -1.36
C GLU A 60 -14.75 -3.43 -2.32
N ILE A 61 -13.82 -4.38 -2.47
CA ILE A 61 -14.03 -5.61 -3.25
C ILE A 61 -15.07 -6.55 -2.60
N GLY A 62 -15.28 -6.43 -1.28
CA GLY A 62 -16.29 -7.21 -0.55
C GLY A 62 -15.72 -8.30 0.37
N PHE A 63 -14.42 -8.22 0.70
CA PHE A 63 -13.86 -9.05 1.77
C PHE A 63 -14.19 -8.48 3.15
N GLU A 64 -14.28 -9.35 4.15
CA GLU A 64 -14.38 -9.00 5.57
C GLU A 64 -13.04 -9.22 6.29
N GLU A 65 -12.75 -8.43 7.32
CA GLU A 65 -11.51 -8.61 8.08
C GLU A 65 -11.58 -9.82 9.01
N ALA A 66 -10.49 -10.60 9.04
CA ALA A 66 -10.35 -11.76 9.92
C ALA A 66 -8.92 -11.88 10.48
N SER A 67 -8.72 -12.85 11.36
CA SER A 67 -7.38 -13.23 11.80
C SER A 67 -6.57 -13.86 10.66
N GLU A 68 -5.23 -13.83 10.77
CA GLU A 68 -4.35 -14.41 9.74
C GLU A 68 -4.60 -15.91 9.51
N GLU A 69 -5.02 -16.61 10.56
CA GLU A 69 -5.27 -18.05 10.53
C GLU A 69 -6.57 -18.41 9.79
N GLU A 70 -7.55 -17.51 9.80
CA GLU A 70 -8.88 -17.69 9.24
C GLU A 70 -9.06 -17.01 7.88
N ALA A 71 -8.15 -16.10 7.52
CA ALA A 71 -8.27 -15.30 6.32
C ALA A 71 -8.11 -16.13 5.04
N ASP A 72 -8.96 -15.84 4.04
CA ASP A 72 -8.88 -16.36 2.69
C ASP A 72 -7.88 -15.56 1.82
N PHE A 73 -7.61 -14.31 2.17
CA PHE A 73 -6.62 -13.48 1.50
C PHE A 73 -5.66 -12.86 2.53
N VAL A 74 -4.42 -13.29 2.55
CA VAL A 74 -3.41 -12.79 3.48
C VAL A 74 -2.36 -11.95 2.76
N ILE A 75 -2.13 -10.73 3.26
CA ILE A 75 -1.09 -9.83 2.72
C ILE A 75 -0.03 -9.56 3.77
N PHE A 76 1.22 -9.74 3.40
CA PHE A 76 2.36 -9.24 4.16
C PHE A 76 2.95 -8.02 3.45
N ASN A 77 2.75 -6.84 4.03
CA ASN A 77 3.40 -5.61 3.60
C ASN A 77 4.74 -5.48 4.32
N THR A 78 5.82 -5.60 3.59
CA THR A 78 7.15 -5.91 4.11
C THR A 78 8.11 -4.71 4.04
N CYS A 79 9.15 -4.75 4.85
CA CYS A 79 10.17 -3.71 4.94
C CYS A 79 11.56 -4.34 4.84
N THR A 80 12.48 -3.65 4.18
CA THR A 80 13.89 -4.07 4.08
C THR A 80 14.84 -3.28 4.98
N VAL A 81 14.36 -2.20 5.60
CA VAL A 81 15.19 -1.33 6.47
C VAL A 81 15.43 -1.93 7.85
N ARG A 82 14.59 -2.86 8.29
CA ARG A 82 14.67 -3.49 9.60
C ARG A 82 15.27 -4.88 9.49
N GLU A 83 16.44 -5.09 10.08
CA GLU A 83 17.28 -6.27 10.00
C GLU A 83 16.55 -7.61 10.27
N ASN A 84 15.56 -7.61 11.15
CA ASN A 84 14.78 -8.80 11.50
C ASN A 84 13.45 -8.94 10.72
N ALA A 85 13.13 -8.02 9.81
CA ALA A 85 11.86 -8.08 9.08
C ALA A 85 11.81 -9.32 8.17
N ASN A 86 12.87 -9.60 7.43
CA ASN A 86 12.95 -10.71 6.49
C ASN A 86 12.79 -12.06 7.19
N THR A 87 13.47 -12.27 8.32
CA THR A 87 13.38 -13.52 9.09
C THR A 87 11.96 -13.78 9.60
N ARG A 88 11.28 -12.74 10.10
CA ARG A 88 9.90 -12.84 10.55
C ARG A 88 8.93 -13.18 9.42
N VAL A 89 9.11 -12.56 8.25
CA VAL A 89 8.30 -12.84 7.05
C VAL A 89 8.44 -14.30 6.64
N TYR A 90 9.67 -14.81 6.53
CA TYR A 90 9.89 -16.21 6.15
C TYR A 90 9.33 -17.21 7.17
N GLY A 91 9.48 -16.92 8.48
CA GLY A 91 8.91 -17.76 9.53
C GLY A 91 7.39 -17.85 9.43
N ARG A 92 6.71 -16.72 9.25
CA ARG A 92 5.24 -16.68 9.10
C ARG A 92 4.76 -17.29 7.79
N LEU A 93 5.50 -17.14 6.68
CA LEU A 93 5.20 -17.84 5.43
C LEU A 93 5.21 -19.36 5.59
N GLY A 94 6.11 -19.89 6.43
CA GLY A 94 6.12 -21.30 6.77
C GLY A 94 4.82 -21.76 7.44
N GLN A 95 4.24 -20.95 8.33
CA GLN A 95 2.95 -21.20 8.98
C GLN A 95 1.80 -21.13 7.96
N LEU A 96 1.77 -20.07 7.13
CA LEU A 96 0.75 -19.91 6.10
C LEU A 96 0.72 -21.04 5.08
N LYS A 97 1.86 -21.66 4.78
CA LYS A 97 1.89 -22.87 3.94
C LYS A 97 1.05 -24.00 4.50
N SER A 98 1.05 -24.15 5.82
CA SER A 98 0.24 -25.17 6.49
C SER A 98 -1.25 -24.81 6.52
N HIS A 99 -1.58 -23.52 6.67
CA HIS A 99 -2.96 -23.04 6.62
C HIS A 99 -3.52 -23.18 5.20
N LYS A 100 -2.77 -22.79 4.18
CA LYS A 100 -3.18 -22.95 2.76
C LYS A 100 -3.45 -24.38 2.35
N LYS A 101 -2.77 -25.36 2.95
CA LYS A 101 -3.10 -26.78 2.71
C LYS A 101 -4.46 -27.18 3.26
N LYS A 102 -4.94 -26.53 4.33
CA LYS A 102 -6.26 -26.77 4.95
C LYS A 102 -7.36 -25.95 4.27
N ASN A 103 -7.00 -24.73 3.79
CA ASN A 103 -7.87 -23.85 3.02
C ASN A 103 -7.30 -23.64 1.60
N PRO A 104 -7.68 -24.43 0.61
CA PRO A 104 -7.17 -24.31 -0.77
C PRO A 104 -7.54 -23.00 -1.46
N HIS A 105 -8.61 -22.33 -1.01
CA HIS A 105 -9.02 -21.01 -1.53
C HIS A 105 -8.10 -19.88 -1.06
N MET A 106 -7.33 -20.10 0.01
CA MET A 106 -6.44 -19.09 0.56
C MET A 106 -5.46 -18.54 -0.48
N LYS A 107 -5.42 -17.21 -0.63
CA LYS A 107 -4.44 -16.49 -1.43
C LYS A 107 -3.44 -15.78 -0.52
N ILE A 108 -2.18 -15.77 -0.89
CA ILE A 108 -1.09 -15.16 -0.14
C ILE A 108 -0.39 -14.15 -1.02
N ALA A 109 -0.34 -12.90 -0.57
CA ALA A 109 0.31 -11.80 -1.27
C ALA A 109 1.47 -11.22 -0.44
N LEU A 110 2.56 -10.86 -1.11
CA LEU A 110 3.70 -10.16 -0.54
C LEU A 110 3.91 -8.85 -1.26
N CYS A 111 4.08 -7.77 -0.50
CA CYS A 111 4.37 -6.45 -1.07
C CYS A 111 5.33 -5.65 -0.19
N GLY A 112 5.62 -4.43 -0.62
CA GLY A 112 6.44 -3.49 0.12
C GLY A 112 7.91 -3.47 -0.29
N CYS A 113 8.74 -2.81 0.53
CA CYS A 113 10.14 -2.51 0.18
C CYS A 113 10.99 -3.76 -0.06
N MET A 114 10.75 -4.83 0.70
CA MET A 114 11.48 -6.10 0.57
C MET A 114 11.29 -6.73 -0.82
N MET A 115 10.16 -6.47 -1.48
CA MET A 115 9.88 -6.99 -2.82
C MET A 115 10.63 -6.22 -3.94
N GLN A 116 11.35 -5.16 -3.60
CA GLN A 116 12.23 -4.46 -4.55
C GLN A 116 13.64 -5.09 -4.62
N GLU A 117 13.96 -6.08 -3.78
CA GLU A 117 15.22 -6.79 -3.77
C GLU A 117 15.16 -8.01 -4.71
N PRO A 118 15.93 -8.04 -5.83
CA PRO A 118 15.83 -9.11 -6.81
C PRO A 118 16.11 -10.51 -6.24
N GLU A 119 17.07 -10.62 -5.32
CA GLU A 119 17.43 -11.89 -4.68
C GLU A 119 16.28 -12.45 -3.82
N VAL A 120 15.56 -11.56 -3.12
CA VAL A 120 14.39 -11.94 -2.32
C VAL A 120 13.29 -12.47 -3.23
N VAL A 121 12.99 -11.75 -4.32
CA VAL A 121 11.96 -12.15 -5.28
C VAL A 121 12.28 -13.48 -5.92
N GLU A 122 13.53 -13.70 -6.33
CA GLU A 122 13.97 -14.95 -6.92
C GLU A 122 13.85 -16.11 -5.92
N LYS A 123 14.22 -15.91 -4.66
CA LYS A 123 14.02 -16.88 -3.59
C LYS A 123 12.55 -17.21 -3.38
N LEU A 124 11.66 -16.20 -3.39
CA LEU A 124 10.22 -16.41 -3.25
C LEU A 124 9.67 -17.20 -4.46
N ARG A 125 10.06 -16.83 -5.67
CA ARG A 125 9.63 -17.49 -6.91
C ARG A 125 10.01 -18.97 -6.95
N THR A 126 11.18 -19.31 -6.47
CA THR A 126 11.72 -20.68 -6.54
C THR A 126 11.30 -21.55 -5.36
N SER A 127 11.33 -21.00 -4.13
CA SER A 127 11.19 -21.77 -2.88
C SER A 127 9.82 -21.62 -2.21
N TYR A 128 9.02 -20.58 -2.58
CA TYR A 128 7.73 -20.30 -1.96
C TYR A 128 6.58 -20.28 -2.99
N ARG A 129 6.53 -21.31 -3.85
CA ARG A 129 5.56 -21.44 -4.96
C ARG A 129 4.09 -21.43 -4.54
N PHE A 130 3.81 -21.49 -3.26
CA PHE A 130 2.47 -21.38 -2.69
C PHE A 130 2.00 -19.93 -2.50
N VAL A 131 2.88 -18.95 -2.70
CA VAL A 131 2.53 -17.52 -2.76
C VAL A 131 1.86 -17.23 -4.10
N ASP A 132 0.78 -16.44 -4.09
CA ASP A 132 -0.03 -16.16 -5.26
C ASP A 132 0.32 -14.81 -5.91
N LEU A 133 0.75 -13.82 -5.12
CA LEU A 133 1.01 -12.46 -5.61
C LEU A 133 2.26 -11.86 -4.97
N ILE A 134 3.15 -11.30 -5.79
CA ILE A 134 4.32 -10.54 -5.36
C ILE A 134 4.36 -9.22 -6.13
N PHE A 135 4.34 -8.08 -5.43
CA PHE A 135 4.38 -6.76 -6.06
C PHE A 135 5.17 -5.74 -5.25
N GLY A 136 5.71 -4.74 -5.95
CA GLY A 136 6.60 -3.75 -5.38
C GLY A 136 5.91 -2.55 -4.75
N THR A 137 6.71 -1.61 -4.23
CA THR A 137 6.22 -0.34 -3.66
C THR A 137 5.71 0.64 -4.70
N HIS A 138 6.21 0.54 -5.94
CA HIS A 138 5.92 1.48 -7.02
C HIS A 138 4.58 1.25 -7.69
N ASN A 139 4.00 0.08 -7.52
CA ASN A 139 2.74 -0.32 -8.15
C ASN A 139 1.67 -0.79 -7.16
N ILE A 140 1.76 -0.38 -5.87
CA ILE A 140 0.73 -0.66 -4.86
C ILE A 140 -0.66 -0.18 -5.31
N TYR A 141 -0.75 0.93 -6.01
CA TYR A 141 -2.02 1.44 -6.54
C TYR A 141 -2.71 0.49 -7.52
N LYS A 142 -1.96 -0.41 -8.18
CA LYS A 142 -2.48 -1.43 -9.10
C LYS A 142 -3.07 -2.66 -8.40
N PHE A 143 -3.20 -2.65 -7.10
CA PHE A 143 -3.54 -3.83 -6.33
C PHE A 143 -4.85 -4.51 -6.79
N ALA A 144 -5.89 -3.75 -7.14
CA ALA A 144 -7.13 -4.30 -7.67
C ALA A 144 -6.94 -5.03 -9.02
N GLU A 145 -6.13 -4.44 -9.92
CA GLU A 145 -5.73 -5.09 -11.18
C GLU A 145 -4.94 -6.39 -10.92
N LEU A 146 -4.03 -6.37 -9.95
CA LEU A 146 -3.21 -7.54 -9.60
C LEU A 146 -4.03 -8.67 -8.96
N ILE A 147 -4.99 -8.35 -8.08
CA ILE A 147 -5.94 -9.33 -7.54
C ILE A 147 -6.70 -10.01 -8.70
N THR A 148 -7.25 -9.20 -9.61
CA THR A 148 -7.97 -9.73 -10.78
C THR A 148 -7.08 -10.68 -11.59
N ALA A 149 -5.82 -10.32 -11.84
CA ALA A 149 -4.88 -11.17 -12.55
C ALA A 149 -4.59 -12.50 -11.82
N VAL A 150 -4.54 -12.50 -10.49
CA VAL A 150 -4.40 -13.74 -9.69
C VAL A 150 -5.59 -14.66 -9.91
N TYR A 151 -6.82 -14.13 -9.85
CA TYR A 151 -8.03 -14.91 -10.07
C TYR A 151 -8.13 -15.45 -11.50
N GLU A 152 -7.77 -14.64 -12.49
CA GLU A 152 -7.84 -15.03 -13.91
C GLU A 152 -6.78 -16.07 -14.31
N SER A 153 -5.55 -15.90 -13.80
CA SER A 153 -4.44 -16.77 -14.21
C SER A 153 -4.38 -18.09 -13.46
N GLY A 154 -4.85 -18.12 -12.20
CA GLY A 154 -4.67 -19.24 -11.28
C GLY A 154 -3.19 -19.57 -10.99
N ARG A 155 -2.28 -18.64 -11.25
CA ARG A 155 -0.84 -18.79 -11.11
C ARG A 155 -0.27 -17.67 -10.25
N MET A 156 0.96 -17.85 -9.75
CA MET A 156 1.71 -16.79 -9.11
C MET A 156 1.89 -15.60 -10.07
N VAL A 157 1.41 -14.43 -9.66
CA VAL A 157 1.59 -13.16 -10.35
C VAL A 157 2.76 -12.41 -9.70
N ILE A 158 3.71 -11.96 -10.48
CA ILE A 158 4.83 -11.13 -10.02
C ILE A 158 4.84 -9.87 -10.87
N ASP A 159 4.59 -8.72 -10.24
CA ASP A 159 4.61 -7.40 -10.89
C ASP A 159 5.42 -6.41 -10.03
N ILE A 160 6.68 -6.21 -10.40
CA ILE A 160 7.59 -5.35 -9.66
C ILE A 160 8.16 -4.31 -10.61
N TRP A 161 7.85 -3.06 -10.32
CA TRP A 161 8.36 -1.93 -11.07
C TRP A 161 9.64 -1.41 -10.42
N LYS A 162 10.65 -1.14 -11.22
CA LYS A 162 11.91 -0.58 -10.75
C LYS A 162 11.79 0.90 -10.38
N ASP A 163 10.90 1.60 -11.06
CA ASP A 163 10.64 3.02 -10.86
C ASP A 163 9.24 3.39 -11.35
N THR A 164 8.73 4.54 -10.94
CA THR A 164 7.48 5.15 -11.43
C THR A 164 7.51 6.66 -11.18
N ASP A 165 6.98 7.42 -12.11
CA ASP A 165 6.65 8.83 -11.94
C ASP A 165 5.22 9.05 -11.44
N LYS A 166 4.38 8.01 -11.46
CA LYS A 166 2.96 8.09 -11.12
C LYS A 166 2.72 8.19 -9.63
N ILE A 167 1.82 9.09 -9.28
CA ILE A 167 1.17 9.18 -7.97
C ILE A 167 -0.33 9.06 -8.24
N VAL A 168 -0.94 7.97 -7.78
CA VAL A 168 -2.38 7.73 -7.94
C VAL A 168 -3.07 8.05 -6.62
N GLU A 169 -4.06 8.91 -6.72
CA GLU A 169 -4.85 9.44 -5.59
C GLU A 169 -6.30 8.91 -5.65
N ASP A 170 -7.09 9.24 -4.64
CA ASP A 170 -8.52 8.95 -4.57
C ASP A 170 -8.87 7.45 -4.69
N LEU A 171 -7.99 6.55 -4.21
CA LEU A 171 -8.28 5.14 -4.05
C LEU A 171 -8.89 4.84 -2.67
N PRO A 172 -9.68 3.76 -2.54
CA PRO A 172 -10.22 3.32 -1.26
C PRO A 172 -9.15 3.18 -0.19
N ASN A 173 -9.50 3.55 1.04
CA ASN A 173 -8.56 3.56 2.15
C ASN A 173 -9.31 3.31 3.47
N ASP A 174 -8.83 2.38 4.27
CA ASP A 174 -9.37 2.07 5.58
C ASP A 174 -8.40 2.47 6.68
N ARG A 175 -8.74 3.55 7.41
CA ARG A 175 -7.89 4.12 8.46
C ARG A 175 -7.95 3.31 9.74
N LYS A 176 -6.79 3.14 10.34
CA LYS A 176 -6.68 2.47 11.64
C LYS A 176 -7.31 3.27 12.79
N TYR A 177 -7.27 4.60 12.74
CA TYR A 177 -7.75 5.48 13.80
C TYR A 177 -8.76 6.49 13.26
N SER A 178 -9.83 6.74 14.02
CA SER A 178 -10.86 7.73 13.65
C SER A 178 -10.36 9.16 13.76
N PHE A 179 -9.54 9.49 14.77
CA PHE A 179 -9.11 10.86 15.09
C PHE A 179 -7.77 11.27 14.48
N LYS A 180 -6.98 10.34 13.93
CA LYS A 180 -5.69 10.64 13.31
C LYS A 180 -5.45 9.88 12.03
N SER A 181 -4.68 10.48 11.11
CA SER A 181 -4.29 9.86 9.84
C SER A 181 -2.87 10.20 9.42
N GLY A 182 -2.23 9.27 8.70
CA GLY A 182 -1.02 9.55 7.94
C GLY A 182 -1.38 10.08 6.56
N VAL A 183 -0.70 11.12 6.10
CA VAL A 183 -0.86 11.66 4.74
C VAL A 183 0.50 11.64 4.05
N ASN A 184 0.63 10.84 3.01
CA ASN A 184 1.85 10.85 2.21
C ASN A 184 1.93 12.18 1.45
N ILE A 185 2.98 12.96 1.65
CA ILE A 185 3.21 14.23 0.93
C ILE A 185 4.23 14.05 -0.18
N MET A 186 5.10 13.06 -0.05
CA MET A 186 6.13 12.72 -1.04
C MET A 186 6.56 11.26 -0.94
N PHE A 187 7.20 10.77 -1.98
CA PHE A 187 7.77 9.43 -2.08
C PHE A 187 9.22 9.50 -2.53
N GLY A 188 10.04 8.52 -2.11
CA GLY A 188 11.43 8.40 -2.51
C GLY A 188 12.38 9.37 -1.83
N CYS A 189 13.69 9.26 -2.14
CA CYS A 189 14.72 10.10 -1.57
C CYS A 189 15.91 10.21 -2.53
N ASN A 190 16.44 11.43 -2.71
CA ASN A 190 17.59 11.71 -3.57
C ASN A 190 18.92 11.85 -2.81
N ASN A 191 18.94 11.65 -1.49
CA ASN A 191 20.16 11.87 -0.69
C ASN A 191 21.23 10.80 -0.92
N PHE A 192 20.87 9.56 -1.29
CA PHE A 192 21.80 8.45 -1.54
C PHE A 192 22.88 8.30 -0.47
N CYS A 193 22.51 8.46 0.82
CA CYS A 193 23.42 8.22 1.94
C CYS A 193 24.02 6.81 1.83
N SER A 194 25.32 6.66 2.14
CA SER A 194 26.08 5.43 1.91
C SER A 194 25.52 4.15 2.56
N TYR A 195 24.76 4.30 3.64
CA TYR A 195 24.14 3.19 4.39
C TYR A 195 22.64 3.00 4.07
N CYS A 196 22.05 3.81 3.19
CA CYS A 196 20.60 3.88 3.05
C CYS A 196 20.09 3.17 1.80
N ILE A 197 19.22 2.18 2.00
CA ILE A 197 18.55 1.42 0.93
C ILE A 197 17.37 2.17 0.29
N VAL A 198 16.84 3.21 0.95
CA VAL A 198 15.60 3.89 0.56
C VAL A 198 15.55 4.32 -0.91
N PRO A 199 16.58 4.99 -1.49
CA PRO A 199 16.54 5.39 -2.90
C PRO A 199 16.35 4.22 -3.88
N TYR A 200 16.82 3.04 -3.50
CA TYR A 200 16.74 1.83 -4.33
C TYR A 200 15.40 1.11 -4.25
N VAL A 201 14.69 1.25 -3.12
CA VAL A 201 13.41 0.54 -2.87
C VAL A 201 12.19 1.44 -2.88
N ARG A 202 12.37 2.78 -2.80
CA ARG A 202 11.29 3.79 -2.89
C ARG A 202 11.47 4.76 -4.05
N GLY A 203 12.59 4.66 -4.79
CA GLY A 203 12.90 5.46 -5.96
C GLY A 203 13.30 6.91 -5.66
N ARG A 204 13.30 7.72 -6.71
CA ARG A 204 13.60 9.16 -6.66
C ARG A 204 12.48 9.94 -5.96
N GLU A 205 12.82 11.13 -5.47
CA GLU A 205 11.86 12.04 -4.83
C GLU A 205 10.76 12.46 -5.80
N ARG A 206 9.51 12.28 -5.35
CA ARG A 206 8.28 12.69 -6.04
C ARG A 206 7.34 13.31 -5.03
N SER A 207 7.17 14.63 -5.11
CA SER A 207 6.23 15.37 -4.26
C SER A 207 4.83 15.31 -4.84
N ARG A 208 3.82 15.20 -3.98
CA ARG A 208 2.42 15.38 -4.34
C ARG A 208 2.10 16.85 -4.48
N LYS A 209 1.15 17.18 -5.33
CA LYS A 209 0.67 18.55 -5.49
C LYS A 209 0.06 19.05 -4.18
N PRO A 210 0.37 20.30 -3.75
CA PRO A 210 -0.13 20.85 -2.48
C PRO A 210 -1.66 20.85 -2.41
N GLU A 211 -2.35 21.14 -3.52
CA GLU A 211 -3.81 21.18 -3.57
C GLU A 211 -4.42 19.79 -3.32
N ALA A 212 -3.77 18.72 -3.78
CA ALA A 212 -4.23 17.35 -3.54
C ALA A 212 -4.05 16.94 -2.08
N ILE A 213 -2.94 17.38 -1.45
CA ILE A 213 -2.68 17.14 -0.03
C ILE A 213 -3.72 17.88 0.82
N VAL A 214 -3.96 19.17 0.55
CA VAL A 214 -4.93 19.98 1.28
C VAL A 214 -6.32 19.37 1.17
N ARG A 215 -6.78 19.04 -0.05
CA ARG A 215 -8.09 18.38 -0.24
C ARG A 215 -8.22 17.05 0.50
N GLU A 216 -7.15 16.24 0.54
CA GLU A 216 -7.16 14.99 1.32
C GLU A 216 -7.33 15.30 2.82
N ILE A 217 -6.61 16.29 3.36
CA ILE A 217 -6.68 16.66 4.76
C ILE A 217 -8.06 17.26 5.10
N GLU A 218 -8.63 18.12 4.25
CA GLU A 218 -9.99 18.65 4.42
C GLU A 218 -11.05 17.54 4.50
N ARG A 219 -10.96 16.52 3.62
CA ARG A 219 -11.85 15.34 3.68
C ARG A 219 -11.65 14.55 4.98
N LEU A 220 -10.40 14.39 5.43
CA LEU A 220 -10.09 13.70 6.68
C LEU A 220 -10.65 14.44 7.88
N VAL A 221 -10.55 15.77 7.91
CA VAL A 221 -11.10 16.62 8.98
C VAL A 221 -12.65 16.59 8.97
N ALA A 222 -13.26 16.66 7.79
CA ALA A 222 -14.72 16.50 7.66
C ALA A 222 -15.22 15.14 8.17
N ASP A 223 -14.36 14.11 8.14
CA ASP A 223 -14.61 12.76 8.65
C ASP A 223 -14.10 12.55 10.10
N GLY A 224 -13.86 13.65 10.83
CA GLY A 224 -13.54 13.65 12.27
C GLY A 224 -12.07 13.49 12.64
N VAL A 225 -11.15 13.52 11.68
CA VAL A 225 -9.70 13.51 11.97
C VAL A 225 -9.28 14.88 12.50
N THR A 226 -8.61 14.88 13.65
CA THR A 226 -8.08 16.09 14.31
C THR A 226 -6.56 16.17 14.32
N GLU A 227 -5.87 15.06 14.00
CA GLU A 227 -4.42 15.00 13.95
C GLU A 227 -3.97 14.37 12.61
N VAL A 228 -3.09 15.04 11.88
CA VAL A 228 -2.46 14.50 10.67
C VAL A 228 -0.94 14.41 10.82
N MET A 229 -0.37 13.31 10.33
CA MET A 229 1.06 13.13 10.23
C MET A 229 1.47 13.11 8.76
N LEU A 230 2.25 14.09 8.34
CA LEU A 230 2.76 14.23 6.99
C LEU A 230 3.93 13.25 6.79
N LEU A 231 3.77 12.33 5.85
CA LEU A 231 4.71 11.22 5.63
C LEU A 231 5.55 11.43 4.38
N GLY A 232 6.85 11.17 4.52
CA GLY A 232 7.82 11.17 3.43
C GLY A 232 9.15 10.58 3.91
N GLN A 233 10.03 10.22 2.98
CA GLN A 233 11.38 9.76 3.32
C GLN A 233 12.30 10.92 3.73
N ASN A 234 12.07 12.11 3.17
CA ASN A 234 12.78 13.33 3.49
C ASN A 234 11.83 14.53 3.31
N VAL A 235 10.95 14.78 4.28
CA VAL A 235 9.91 15.82 4.18
C VAL A 235 10.48 17.22 3.98
N ASN A 236 11.73 17.50 4.41
CA ASN A 236 12.39 18.77 4.19
C ASN A 236 12.75 19.04 2.71
N SER A 237 12.74 18.00 1.88
CA SER A 237 12.90 18.13 0.42
C SER A 237 11.59 18.30 -0.33
N TYR A 238 10.45 18.31 0.38
CA TYR A 238 9.15 18.46 -0.26
C TYR A 238 9.11 19.65 -1.21
N GLY A 239 8.49 19.45 -2.35
CA GLY A 239 8.16 20.46 -3.33
C GLY A 239 9.29 20.89 -4.27
N LYS A 240 10.54 20.44 -4.04
CA LYS A 240 11.67 20.79 -4.91
C LYS A 240 11.53 20.31 -6.35
N ASN A 241 10.75 19.26 -6.57
CA ASN A 241 10.51 18.64 -7.88
C ASN A 241 9.12 18.91 -8.44
N LEU A 242 8.37 19.85 -7.86
CA LEU A 242 7.13 20.36 -8.42
C LEU A 242 7.42 21.38 -9.55
N GLU A 243 6.51 21.50 -10.50
CA GLU A 243 6.59 22.51 -11.58
C GLU A 243 6.67 23.93 -11.00
N GLU A 244 5.85 24.19 -9.96
CA GLU A 244 5.95 25.39 -9.13
C GLU A 244 6.51 24.96 -7.76
N PRO A 245 7.80 25.20 -7.49
CA PRO A 245 8.43 24.82 -6.23
C PRO A 245 7.73 25.43 -5.03
N LEU A 246 7.47 24.60 -4.01
CA LEU A 246 6.84 25.02 -2.76
C LEU A 246 7.56 24.31 -1.60
N SER A 247 8.02 25.05 -0.62
CA SER A 247 8.73 24.48 0.53
C SER A 247 7.79 23.72 1.47
N PHE A 248 8.36 22.84 2.28
CA PHE A 248 7.61 22.14 3.34
C PHE A 248 6.98 23.12 4.35
N ALA A 249 7.66 24.24 4.65
CA ALA A 249 7.12 25.29 5.53
C ALA A 249 5.88 25.95 4.92
N GLU A 250 5.88 26.28 3.64
CA GLU A 250 4.73 26.84 2.95
C GLU A 250 3.57 25.84 2.85
N LEU A 251 3.88 24.54 2.70
CA LEU A 251 2.84 23.50 2.79
C LEU A 251 2.19 23.48 4.18
N LEU A 252 2.99 23.55 5.25
CA LEU A 252 2.47 23.60 6.62
C LEU A 252 1.57 24.82 6.84
N GLN A 253 1.95 26.00 6.35
CA GLN A 253 1.12 27.19 6.42
C GLN A 253 -0.24 27.02 5.74
N LYS A 254 -0.29 26.33 4.60
CA LYS A 254 -1.57 26.00 3.94
C LYS A 254 -2.42 25.04 4.76
N ILE A 255 -1.78 24.03 5.38
CA ILE A 255 -2.48 23.03 6.19
C ILE A 255 -3.02 23.61 7.50
N GLU A 256 -2.30 24.54 8.13
CA GLU A 256 -2.71 25.23 9.36
C GLU A 256 -4.00 26.07 9.18
N GLN A 257 -4.35 26.43 7.95
CA GLN A 257 -5.59 27.17 7.65
C GLN A 257 -6.82 26.27 7.63
N ILE A 258 -6.68 24.94 7.72
CA ILE A 258 -7.81 24.00 7.69
C ILE A 258 -8.50 24.02 9.05
N GLU A 259 -9.74 24.52 9.09
CA GLU A 259 -10.55 24.55 10.30
C GLU A 259 -10.85 23.12 10.80
N GLY A 260 -10.76 22.90 12.12
CA GLY A 260 -10.98 21.60 12.75
C GLY A 260 -9.73 20.70 12.82
N LEU A 261 -8.63 21.07 12.20
CA LEU A 261 -7.34 20.40 12.38
C LEU A 261 -6.65 20.99 13.64
N HIS A 262 -6.43 20.14 14.65
CA HIS A 262 -5.81 20.57 15.91
C HIS A 262 -4.31 20.32 15.96
N ARG A 263 -3.80 19.37 15.16
CA ARG A 263 -2.39 19.00 15.16
C ARG A 263 -1.92 18.52 13.79
N SER A 264 -0.88 19.16 13.30
CA SER A 264 -0.13 18.69 12.14
C SER A 264 1.33 18.46 12.52
N GLY A 265 1.98 17.48 11.89
CA GLY A 265 3.41 17.20 12.10
C GLY A 265 3.97 16.38 10.95
N GLY A 266 5.28 16.39 10.79
CA GLY A 266 5.98 15.63 9.75
C GLY A 266 6.89 14.55 10.35
N THR A 267 7.19 13.54 9.57
CA THR A 267 8.21 12.54 9.92
C THR A 267 9.35 12.59 8.90
N HIS A 268 10.56 12.62 9.43
CA HIS A 268 11.79 12.47 8.66
C HIS A 268 12.44 11.17 9.08
N GLY A 269 12.31 10.12 8.27
CA GLY A 269 12.81 8.80 8.65
C GLY A 269 12.27 8.36 10.03
N ASN A 270 13.10 8.38 11.05
CA ASN A 270 12.73 8.07 12.43
C ASN A 270 12.69 9.31 13.36
N ILE A 271 12.79 10.53 12.83
CA ILE A 271 12.76 11.76 13.63
C ILE A 271 11.35 12.33 13.58
N LYS A 272 10.72 12.45 14.75
CA LYS A 272 9.50 13.25 14.93
C LYS A 272 9.93 14.72 14.97
N VAL A 273 9.45 15.51 14.06
CA VAL A 273 9.57 16.98 14.10
C VAL A 273 8.25 17.51 14.66
#